data_1eebb8e253153c0f4dad84325e5b86fd
#
_entry.id   1eebb8e253153c0f4dad84325e5b86fd
#
_cell.length_a   1.000
_cell.length_b   1.000
_cell.length_c   1.000
_cell.angle_alpha   90.00
_cell.angle_beta   90.00
_cell.angle_gamma   90.00
#
_symmetry.space_group_name_H-M   'P 1'
#
loop_
_entity.id
_entity.type
_entity.pdbx_description
1 polymer ?
#
loop_
_entity_poly.entity_id
_entity_poly.type
_entity_poly.pdbx_seq_one_letter_code
_entity_poly.pdbx_strand_id
1 'polypeptide(L)'
;MKIAVIGGGAAGFFSAIHASEPGVEVTLFEKTPKLLSKVKVSGGGRCNVTHRPMEISKLIKNYPRGEKFLKKVFRHFSIEDTFTWFESRGVRLKIEEDGRVFPVTDSSQTVIDALLRAAEKAHVNIRLSTGIKEINPADGYYELISEKGVFRANKVIICSGGNPKTENYSFLKSLNHKLKDPIPSLFTFNTPGEPIRALMGLSVGDAVVKIEGTKLSYRGPVLITHWGISGPAVLKLSAFGAEWLFDHQYRGRAIINWCGELNEGDYLNQLTQYAQAHPNRKIWGHPLFSIPSRLWEYLAQKAGIEESKLYGNLSKKEVNRLVQNLFCCILVVNGKTTFKEEFVTAGGIPLNEVNPESMESKFHPNVFFAGEVLDVDGITGGFNFQAAWSTGFLAGKSTKEKRI
;
A
#
# COMPACT_ATOMS: atom_id res chain seq x y z
N MET A 1 26.65 9.05 23.73
CA MET A 1 26.46 8.26 22.48
C MET A 1 25.61 9.07 21.50
N LYS A 2 25.97 9.06 20.19
CA LYS A 2 25.22 9.79 19.16
C LYS A 2 24.52 8.83 18.23
N ILE A 3 23.23 9.06 17.95
CA ILE A 3 22.41 8.28 17.04
C ILE A 3 21.89 9.19 15.93
N ALA A 4 22.11 8.81 14.68
CA ALA A 4 21.56 9.50 13.51
C ALA A 4 20.37 8.72 12.96
N VAL A 5 19.26 9.40 12.73
CA VAL A 5 18.08 8.86 12.05
C VAL A 5 17.93 9.58 10.72
N ILE A 6 17.91 8.85 9.61
CA ILE A 6 17.86 9.40 8.26
C ILE A 6 16.47 9.24 7.67
N GLY A 7 15.73 10.34 7.55
CA GLY A 7 14.37 10.42 7.01
C GLY A 7 13.34 10.84 8.04
N GLY A 8 12.66 11.95 7.80
CA GLY A 8 11.63 12.57 8.66
C GLY A 8 10.20 12.07 8.38
N GLY A 9 10.06 10.79 8.00
CA GLY A 9 8.78 10.12 7.81
C GLY A 9 8.30 9.35 9.05
N ALA A 10 7.25 8.53 8.87
CA ALA A 10 6.64 7.73 9.93
C ALA A 10 7.65 6.85 10.67
N ALA A 11 8.42 6.03 9.96
CA ALA A 11 9.43 5.15 10.56
C ALA A 11 10.54 5.95 11.26
N GLY A 12 10.99 7.07 10.67
CA GLY A 12 12.03 7.89 11.27
C GLY A 12 11.63 8.53 12.58
N PHE A 13 10.41 9.07 12.68
CA PHE A 13 9.90 9.60 13.94
C PHE A 13 9.79 8.52 15.02
N PHE A 14 9.22 7.34 14.68
CA PHE A 14 9.16 6.24 15.63
C PHE A 14 10.55 5.78 16.07
N SER A 15 11.49 5.63 15.12
CA SER A 15 12.87 5.27 15.45
C SER A 15 13.53 6.29 16.36
N ALA A 16 13.42 7.58 16.05
CA ALA A 16 14.06 8.63 16.84
C ALA A 16 13.50 8.71 18.27
N ILE A 17 12.17 8.67 18.42
CA ILE A 17 11.48 8.70 19.71
C ILE A 17 11.91 7.51 20.58
N HIS A 18 11.96 6.30 20.00
CA HIS A 18 12.27 5.09 20.75
C HIS A 18 13.77 4.84 20.93
N ALA A 19 14.63 5.52 20.17
CA ALA A 19 16.07 5.51 20.39
C ALA A 19 16.53 6.46 21.54
N SER A 20 15.69 7.43 21.90
CA SER A 20 16.01 8.43 22.89
C SER A 20 16.04 7.86 24.32
N GLU A 21 17.10 8.18 25.05
CA GLU A 21 17.27 7.90 26.49
C GLU A 21 18.26 8.90 27.10
N PRO A 22 18.33 9.04 28.43
CA PRO A 22 19.29 9.92 29.07
C PRO A 22 20.73 9.63 28.66
N GLY A 23 21.49 10.67 28.28
CA GLY A 23 22.89 10.57 27.81
C GLY A 23 23.05 10.15 26.36
N VAL A 24 21.97 10.01 25.61
CA VAL A 24 21.99 9.73 24.16
C VAL A 24 21.51 10.95 23.39
N GLU A 25 22.34 11.43 22.44
CA GLU A 25 22.00 12.49 21.50
C GLU A 25 21.41 11.86 20.23
N VAL A 26 20.11 12.07 19.97
CA VAL A 26 19.42 11.59 18.76
C VAL A 26 19.21 12.76 17.81
N THR A 27 19.72 12.64 16.58
CA THR A 27 19.51 13.63 15.50
C THR A 27 18.77 12.99 14.34
N LEU A 28 17.62 13.56 13.97
CA LEU A 28 16.83 13.19 12.81
C LEU A 28 17.14 14.12 11.64
N PHE A 29 17.60 13.57 10.53
CA PHE A 29 17.93 14.29 9.30
C PHE A 29 16.82 14.11 8.26
N GLU A 30 16.26 15.22 7.76
CA GLU A 30 15.27 15.22 6.68
C GLU A 30 15.80 16.06 5.50
N LYS A 31 15.76 15.48 4.30
CA LYS A 31 16.28 16.12 3.07
C LYS A 31 15.46 17.31 2.61
N THR A 32 14.19 17.38 2.99
CA THR A 32 13.25 18.42 2.59
C THR A 32 12.94 19.39 3.75
N PRO A 33 12.30 20.53 3.50
CA PRO A 33 11.80 21.40 4.58
C PRO A 33 10.52 20.87 5.24
N LYS A 34 9.97 19.73 4.82
CA LYS A 34 8.68 19.20 5.28
C LYS A 34 8.85 17.85 5.95
N LEU A 35 8.32 17.73 7.16
CA LEU A 35 8.23 16.47 7.90
C LEU A 35 6.92 15.73 7.59
N LEU A 36 6.93 14.40 7.74
CA LEU A 36 5.74 13.55 7.75
C LEU A 36 4.84 13.71 6.52
N SER A 37 5.41 14.06 5.35
CA SER A 37 4.65 14.42 4.15
C SER A 37 3.69 13.31 3.70
N LYS A 38 4.10 12.02 3.73
CA LYS A 38 3.22 10.88 3.41
C LYS A 38 2.12 10.70 4.47
N VAL A 39 2.39 10.98 5.75
CA VAL A 39 1.37 10.96 6.81
C VAL A 39 0.30 12.01 6.52
N LYS A 40 0.72 13.21 6.12
CA LYS A 40 -0.18 14.34 5.86
C LYS A 40 -1.21 14.06 4.77
N VAL A 41 -0.79 13.45 3.65
CA VAL A 41 -1.65 13.24 2.48
C VAL A 41 -2.42 11.92 2.53
N SER A 42 -1.96 10.96 3.31
CA SER A 42 -2.52 9.61 3.34
C SER A 42 -3.99 9.58 3.77
N GLY A 43 -4.73 8.61 3.21
CA GLY A 43 -6.15 8.43 3.51
C GLY A 43 -7.00 9.66 3.18
N GLY A 44 -6.62 10.43 2.15
CA GLY A 44 -7.30 11.67 1.76
C GLY A 44 -7.12 12.80 2.78
N GLY A 45 -5.96 12.89 3.44
CA GLY A 45 -5.66 13.91 4.45
C GLY A 45 -6.12 13.57 5.87
N ARG A 46 -6.67 12.36 6.08
CA ARG A 46 -7.13 11.87 7.38
C ARG A 46 -6.09 11.07 8.15
N CYS A 47 -5.10 10.51 7.47
CA CYS A 47 -4.13 9.52 7.92
C CYS A 47 -4.76 8.18 8.31
N ASN A 48 -4.68 7.18 7.45
CA ASN A 48 -5.01 5.80 7.81
C ASN A 48 -3.89 5.21 8.67
N VAL A 49 -4.01 5.36 10.00
CA VAL A 49 -2.94 5.10 10.98
C VAL A 49 -2.52 3.62 10.97
N THR A 50 -3.49 2.73 10.94
CA THR A 50 -3.32 1.28 10.96
C THR A 50 -4.60 0.59 10.50
N HIS A 51 -4.73 -0.70 10.75
CA HIS A 51 -5.95 -1.48 10.54
C HIS A 51 -6.54 -1.90 11.88
N ARG A 52 -7.80 -2.40 11.89
CA ARG A 52 -8.39 -2.97 13.11
C ARG A 52 -7.52 -4.09 13.66
N PRO A 53 -7.49 -4.30 14.98
CA PRO A 53 -6.74 -5.39 15.61
C PRO A 53 -7.09 -6.75 14.99
N MET A 54 -6.05 -7.54 14.73
CA MET A 54 -6.17 -8.89 14.18
C MET A 54 -4.96 -9.74 14.56
N GLU A 55 -5.12 -11.04 14.55
CA GLU A 55 -4.01 -11.97 14.74
C GLU A 55 -2.86 -11.71 13.75
N ILE A 56 -1.62 -11.83 14.23
CA ILE A 56 -0.42 -11.63 13.40
C ILE A 56 -0.44 -12.54 12.15
N SER A 57 -0.97 -13.75 12.27
CA SER A 57 -1.12 -14.70 11.18
C SER A 57 -2.00 -14.18 10.03
N LYS A 58 -3.01 -13.38 10.35
CA LYS A 58 -3.89 -12.71 9.39
C LYS A 58 -3.29 -11.38 8.90
N LEU A 59 -2.66 -10.63 9.81
CA LEU A 59 -2.04 -9.36 9.50
C LEU A 59 -0.97 -9.48 8.39
N ILE A 60 -0.07 -10.46 8.53
CA ILE A 60 1.04 -10.66 7.58
C ILE A 60 0.59 -11.01 6.15
N LYS A 61 -0.62 -11.56 5.97
CA LYS A 61 -1.18 -11.87 4.65
C LYS A 61 -1.52 -10.64 3.81
N ASN A 62 -1.49 -9.47 4.42
CA ASN A 62 -1.70 -8.19 3.74
C ASN A 62 -0.40 -7.59 3.18
N TYR A 63 0.72 -8.30 3.29
CA TYR A 63 2.02 -7.87 2.80
C TYR A 63 2.49 -8.79 1.67
N PRO A 64 2.38 -8.37 0.40
CA PRO A 64 2.91 -9.11 -0.74
C PRO A 64 4.39 -9.44 -0.60
N ARG A 65 5.18 -8.52 -0.02
CA ARG A 65 6.61 -8.70 0.31
C ARG A 65 6.82 -8.43 1.79
N GLY A 66 7.62 -9.28 2.43
CA GLY A 66 7.98 -9.15 3.84
C GLY A 66 7.15 -9.97 4.83
N GLU A 67 6.21 -10.81 4.40
CA GLU A 67 5.32 -11.62 5.28
C GLU A 67 6.07 -12.31 6.43
N LYS A 68 7.09 -13.11 6.12
CA LYS A 68 7.86 -13.89 7.12
C LYS A 68 8.71 -13.00 8.03
N PHE A 69 9.25 -11.92 7.49
CA PHE A 69 10.05 -10.94 8.21
C PHE A 69 9.18 -10.17 9.20
N LEU A 70 8.08 -9.59 8.73
CA LEU A 70 7.15 -8.82 9.55
C LEU A 70 6.45 -9.65 10.62
N LYS A 71 6.26 -10.97 10.41
CA LYS A 71 5.75 -11.87 11.45
C LYS A 71 6.59 -11.81 12.73
N LYS A 72 7.92 -11.65 12.61
CA LYS A 72 8.81 -11.50 13.75
C LYS A 72 8.73 -10.10 14.33
N VAL A 73 8.78 -9.08 13.48
CA VAL A 73 8.72 -7.67 13.89
C VAL A 73 7.43 -7.37 14.67
N PHE A 74 6.26 -7.84 14.21
CA PHE A 74 4.96 -7.60 14.86
C PHE A 74 4.80 -8.26 16.23
N ARG A 75 5.67 -9.19 16.62
CA ARG A 75 5.73 -9.71 18.00
C ARG A 75 6.29 -8.69 18.97
N HIS A 76 7.06 -7.72 18.50
CA HIS A 76 7.66 -6.65 19.30
C HIS A 76 6.80 -5.38 19.35
N PHE A 77 6.03 -5.13 18.30
CA PHE A 77 5.13 -3.98 18.21
C PHE A 77 3.99 -4.30 17.23
N SER A 78 2.82 -4.56 17.75
CA SER A 78 1.61 -4.99 17.05
C SER A 78 0.69 -3.82 16.66
N ILE A 79 -0.49 -4.15 16.15
CA ILE A 79 -1.57 -3.16 15.93
C ILE A 79 -2.06 -2.61 17.28
N GLU A 80 -2.23 -3.47 18.28
CA GLU A 80 -2.67 -3.12 19.63
C GLU A 80 -1.69 -2.14 20.30
N ASP A 81 -0.38 -2.35 20.10
CA ASP A 81 0.65 -1.43 20.56
C ASP A 81 0.55 -0.07 19.84
N THR A 82 0.18 -0.06 18.56
CA THR A 82 -0.07 1.17 17.81
C THR A 82 -1.24 1.95 18.39
N PHE A 83 -2.36 1.29 18.72
CA PHE A 83 -3.48 1.93 19.41
C PHE A 83 -3.03 2.52 20.73
N THR A 84 -2.42 1.71 21.59
CA THR A 84 -1.92 2.13 22.90
C THR A 84 -0.97 3.33 22.78
N TRP A 85 -0.07 3.31 21.79
CA TRP A 85 0.91 4.37 21.59
C TRP A 85 0.25 5.71 21.24
N PHE A 86 -0.71 5.73 20.32
CA PHE A 86 -1.40 6.94 19.89
C PHE A 86 -2.40 7.42 20.95
N GLU A 87 -3.20 6.54 21.53
CA GLU A 87 -4.22 6.90 22.52
C GLU A 87 -3.61 7.44 23.81
N SER A 88 -2.50 6.86 24.29
CA SER A 88 -1.76 7.39 25.45
C SER A 88 -1.17 8.79 25.22
N ARG A 89 -1.16 9.25 23.95
CA ARG A 89 -0.72 10.62 23.55
C ARG A 89 -1.88 11.52 23.13
N GLY A 90 -3.11 11.13 23.48
CA GLY A 90 -4.31 11.93 23.27
C GLY A 90 -4.89 11.84 21.84
N VAL A 91 -4.44 10.92 21.00
CA VAL A 91 -5.02 10.66 19.68
C VAL A 91 -6.05 9.55 19.79
N ARG A 92 -7.32 9.92 19.94
CA ARG A 92 -8.41 8.94 19.91
C ARG A 92 -8.58 8.40 18.48
N LEU A 93 -8.67 7.08 18.36
CA LEU A 93 -8.79 6.37 17.10
C LEU A 93 -10.21 5.81 16.90
N LYS A 94 -10.66 5.76 15.65
CA LYS A 94 -11.91 5.09 15.24
C LYS A 94 -11.63 4.06 14.17
N ILE A 95 -12.39 2.98 14.20
CA ILE A 95 -12.35 1.90 13.20
C ILE A 95 -13.52 2.07 12.25
N GLU A 96 -13.28 2.16 10.96
CA GLU A 96 -14.32 2.15 9.92
C GLU A 96 -14.77 0.71 9.62
N GLU A 97 -15.93 0.55 8.96
CA GLU A 97 -16.54 -0.76 8.67
C GLU A 97 -15.60 -1.72 7.93
N ASP A 98 -14.77 -1.19 7.02
CA ASP A 98 -13.78 -1.94 6.27
C ASP A 98 -12.49 -2.25 7.07
N GLY A 99 -12.43 -1.84 8.32
CA GLY A 99 -11.33 -2.09 9.25
C GLY A 99 -10.21 -1.05 9.21
N ARG A 100 -10.27 -0.03 8.37
CA ARG A 100 -9.32 1.08 8.38
C ARG A 100 -9.44 1.89 9.66
N VAL A 101 -8.31 2.39 10.15
CA VAL A 101 -8.25 3.14 11.41
C VAL A 101 -7.81 4.57 11.16
N PHE A 102 -8.61 5.51 11.63
CA PHE A 102 -8.37 6.95 11.49
C PHE A 102 -8.45 7.66 12.84
N PRO A 103 -7.83 8.84 13.02
CA PRO A 103 -8.12 9.68 14.17
C PRO A 103 -9.60 10.11 14.14
N VAL A 104 -10.23 10.19 15.28
CA VAL A 104 -11.64 10.64 15.40
C VAL A 104 -11.86 12.03 14.80
N THR A 105 -10.81 12.84 14.77
CA THR A 105 -10.83 14.19 14.17
C THR A 105 -10.90 14.21 12.65
N ASP A 106 -10.75 13.06 11.98
CA ASP A 106 -10.61 12.95 10.52
C ASP A 106 -9.52 13.87 9.91
N SER A 107 -8.49 14.17 10.69
CA SER A 107 -7.38 15.03 10.28
C SER A 107 -6.02 14.37 10.55
N SER A 108 -5.22 14.24 9.51
CA SER A 108 -3.83 13.78 9.63
C SER A 108 -2.97 14.67 10.52
N GLN A 109 -3.36 15.94 10.68
CA GLN A 109 -2.65 16.88 11.54
C GLN A 109 -2.63 16.41 13.00
N THR A 110 -3.70 15.77 13.47
CA THR A 110 -3.75 15.18 14.82
C THR A 110 -2.65 14.15 15.07
N VAL A 111 -2.39 13.29 14.07
CA VAL A 111 -1.33 12.29 14.12
C VAL A 111 0.06 12.95 14.02
N ILE A 112 0.21 13.94 13.15
CA ILE A 112 1.46 14.70 12.98
C ILE A 112 1.82 15.41 14.27
N ASP A 113 0.88 16.13 14.88
CA ASP A 113 1.11 16.88 16.13
C ASP A 113 1.52 15.95 17.27
N ALA A 114 0.93 14.76 17.36
CA ALA A 114 1.31 13.77 18.38
C ALA A 114 2.74 13.27 18.19
N LEU A 115 3.17 13.02 16.94
CA LEU A 115 4.53 12.62 16.61
C LEU A 115 5.54 13.73 16.91
N LEU A 116 5.22 14.99 16.54
CA LEU A 116 6.08 16.14 16.79
C LEU A 116 6.26 16.37 18.30
N ARG A 117 5.17 16.40 19.09
CA ARG A 117 5.22 16.53 20.55
C ARG A 117 5.99 15.38 21.20
N ALA A 118 5.84 14.15 20.71
CA ALA A 118 6.57 13.01 21.24
C ALA A 118 8.09 13.11 20.95
N ALA A 119 8.48 13.59 19.78
CA ALA A 119 9.88 13.82 19.42
C ALA A 119 10.49 14.97 20.25
N GLU A 120 9.75 16.05 20.46
CA GLU A 120 10.15 17.18 21.33
C GLU A 120 10.37 16.71 22.77
N LYS A 121 9.40 15.97 23.34
CA LYS A 121 9.52 15.40 24.71
C LYS A 121 10.69 14.43 24.82
N ALA A 122 11.04 13.74 23.74
CA ALA A 122 12.19 12.85 23.66
C ALA A 122 13.52 13.59 23.34
N HIS A 123 13.51 14.93 23.27
CA HIS A 123 14.64 15.77 22.95
C HIS A 123 15.36 15.40 21.62
N VAL A 124 14.58 14.98 20.61
CA VAL A 124 15.12 14.67 19.29
C VAL A 124 15.53 15.96 18.58
N ASN A 125 16.80 16.04 18.18
CA ASN A 125 17.30 17.16 17.38
C ASN A 125 16.89 16.95 15.91
N ILE A 126 16.04 17.81 15.35
CA ILE A 126 15.55 17.69 13.97
C ILE A 126 16.31 18.66 13.05
N ARG A 127 16.92 18.12 11.98
CA ARG A 127 17.64 18.88 10.96
C ARG A 127 16.94 18.78 9.62
N LEU A 128 16.20 19.82 9.26
CA LEU A 128 15.50 19.95 7.99
C LEU A 128 16.46 20.36 6.86
N SER A 129 16.06 20.09 5.62
CA SER A 129 16.80 20.42 4.41
C SER A 129 18.27 19.95 4.51
N THR A 130 18.48 18.76 5.11
CA THR A 130 19.78 18.17 5.37
C THR A 130 19.76 16.72 4.87
N GLY A 131 19.85 16.57 3.54
CA GLY A 131 19.91 15.26 2.89
C GLY A 131 21.30 14.62 3.07
N ILE A 132 21.33 13.40 3.56
CA ILE A 132 22.57 12.61 3.63
C ILE A 132 22.85 12.03 2.25
N LYS A 133 24.06 12.24 1.75
CA LYS A 133 24.53 11.80 0.43
C LYS A 133 25.43 10.57 0.49
N GLU A 134 26.13 10.37 1.61
CA GLU A 134 27.01 9.23 1.83
C GLU A 134 27.03 8.86 3.32
N ILE A 135 27.24 7.58 3.61
CA ILE A 135 27.39 7.03 4.97
C ILE A 135 28.66 6.20 4.97
N ASN A 136 29.74 6.75 5.51
CA ASN A 136 31.05 6.12 5.49
C ASN A 136 31.37 5.49 6.85
N PRO A 137 31.60 4.16 6.91
CA PRO A 137 32.08 3.51 8.11
C PRO A 137 33.45 4.05 8.54
N ALA A 138 33.64 4.29 9.84
CA ALA A 138 34.89 4.68 10.46
C ALA A 138 35.10 3.89 11.76
N ASP A 139 36.23 4.02 12.41
CA ASP A 139 36.51 3.30 13.64
C ASP A 139 35.63 3.79 14.81
N GLY A 140 34.66 2.97 15.18
CA GLY A 140 33.71 3.25 16.27
C GLY A 140 32.59 4.23 15.96
N TYR A 141 32.47 4.74 14.71
CA TYR A 141 31.40 5.66 14.30
C TYR A 141 31.15 5.61 12.78
N TYR A 142 30.16 6.34 12.32
CA TYR A 142 29.81 6.56 10.91
C TYR A 142 29.93 8.05 10.59
N GLU A 143 30.52 8.39 9.46
CA GLU A 143 30.53 9.75 8.90
C GLU A 143 29.36 9.88 7.91
N LEU A 144 28.50 10.88 8.16
CA LEU A 144 27.33 11.20 7.37
C LEU A 144 27.62 12.47 6.58
N ILE A 145 27.80 12.34 5.27
CA ILE A 145 28.12 13.45 4.40
C ILE A 145 26.84 14.10 3.88
N SER A 146 26.73 15.40 4.04
CA SER A 146 25.67 16.22 3.47
C SER A 146 26.21 17.52 2.87
N GLU A 147 25.35 18.26 2.15
CA GLU A 147 25.74 19.62 1.67
C GLU A 147 25.97 20.61 2.82
N LYS A 148 25.43 20.34 4.00
CA LYS A 148 25.60 21.20 5.19
C LYS A 148 26.78 20.82 6.08
N GLY A 149 27.60 19.86 5.63
CA GLY A 149 28.78 19.40 6.36
C GLY A 149 28.78 17.92 6.67
N VAL A 150 29.78 17.50 7.45
CA VAL A 150 29.95 16.12 7.90
C VAL A 150 29.47 15.99 9.33
N PHE A 151 28.62 14.97 9.57
CA PHE A 151 28.13 14.62 10.89
C PHE A 151 28.69 13.25 11.30
N ARG A 152 28.86 13.02 12.59
CA ARG A 152 29.37 11.76 13.13
C ARG A 152 28.36 11.17 14.08
N ALA A 153 28.08 9.87 13.93
CA ALA A 153 27.19 9.11 14.80
C ALA A 153 27.75 7.72 15.12
N ASN A 154 27.53 7.24 16.33
CA ASN A 154 27.92 5.90 16.73
C ASN A 154 26.97 4.84 16.17
N LYS A 155 25.70 5.21 15.98
CA LYS A 155 24.65 4.35 15.42
C LYS A 155 23.83 5.11 14.37
N VAL A 156 23.40 4.42 13.32
CA VAL A 156 22.63 5.02 12.21
C VAL A 156 21.36 4.20 12.00
N ILE A 157 20.20 4.87 11.96
CA ILE A 157 18.91 4.26 11.59
C ILE A 157 18.47 4.86 10.26
N ILE A 158 18.32 4.04 9.25
CA ILE A 158 17.98 4.45 7.89
C ILE A 158 16.48 4.25 7.67
N CYS A 159 15.75 5.37 7.55
CA CYS A 159 14.30 5.47 7.39
C CYS A 159 13.92 6.33 6.18
N SER A 160 14.70 6.26 5.09
CA SER A 160 14.57 7.13 3.92
C SER A 160 13.27 6.97 3.13
N GLY A 161 12.47 5.95 3.47
CA GLY A 161 11.25 5.58 2.76
C GLY A 161 11.52 4.94 1.39
N GLY A 162 10.45 4.64 0.66
CA GLY A 162 10.51 4.15 -0.70
C GLY A 162 10.82 5.28 -1.69
N ASN A 163 11.62 4.97 -2.69
CA ASN A 163 11.97 5.88 -3.78
C ASN A 163 11.68 5.21 -5.13
N PRO A 164 11.14 5.94 -6.12
CA PRO A 164 10.79 5.36 -7.41
C PRO A 164 11.99 5.06 -8.32
N LYS A 165 13.18 5.49 -7.95
CA LYS A 165 14.41 5.35 -8.73
C LYS A 165 15.55 4.81 -7.89
N THR A 166 16.31 3.87 -8.43
CA THR A 166 17.48 3.23 -7.81
C THR A 166 18.55 4.25 -7.43
N GLU A 167 18.74 5.32 -8.24
CA GLU A 167 19.73 6.36 -7.98
C GLU A 167 19.49 7.07 -6.64
N ASN A 168 18.25 7.16 -6.18
CA ASN A 168 17.91 7.79 -4.91
C ASN A 168 18.40 7.02 -3.67
N TYR A 169 18.90 5.79 -3.88
CA TYR A 169 19.53 4.97 -2.84
C TYR A 169 21.06 5.00 -2.90
N SER A 170 21.65 5.86 -3.75
CA SER A 170 23.12 5.94 -3.96
C SER A 170 23.89 6.20 -2.67
N PHE A 171 23.28 6.87 -1.69
CA PHE A 171 23.89 7.15 -0.38
C PHE A 171 24.14 5.87 0.46
N LEU A 172 23.57 4.73 0.07
CA LEU A 172 23.76 3.42 0.71
C LEU A 172 24.88 2.59 0.08
N LYS A 173 25.52 3.08 -1.00
CA LYS A 173 26.54 2.30 -1.75
C LYS A 173 27.71 1.88 -0.88
N SER A 174 28.18 2.74 0.02
CA SER A 174 29.31 2.45 0.93
C SER A 174 29.00 1.35 1.95
N LEU A 175 27.72 1.05 2.17
CA LEU A 175 27.27 -0.02 3.06
C LEU A 175 27.18 -1.37 2.35
N ASN A 176 27.50 -1.47 1.06
CA ASN A 176 27.54 -2.70 0.27
C ASN A 176 26.28 -3.60 0.38
N HIS A 177 25.14 -3.03 0.78
CA HIS A 177 23.87 -3.72 0.73
C HIS A 177 23.41 -3.86 -0.72
N LYS A 178 22.91 -5.04 -1.03
CA LYS A 178 22.18 -5.22 -2.29
C LYS A 178 20.95 -4.31 -2.27
N LEU A 179 20.56 -3.84 -3.43
CA LEU A 179 19.34 -3.10 -3.60
C LEU A 179 18.49 -3.84 -4.63
N LYS A 180 17.30 -4.26 -4.22
CA LYS A 180 16.28 -4.74 -5.13
C LYS A 180 15.67 -3.52 -5.82
N ASP A 181 15.63 -3.53 -7.14
CA ASP A 181 15.13 -2.40 -7.92
C ASP A 181 13.74 -1.98 -7.47
N PRO A 182 13.52 -0.69 -7.23
CA PRO A 182 12.24 -0.19 -6.80
C PRO A 182 11.24 -0.23 -7.95
N ILE A 183 10.13 -0.88 -7.73
CA ILE A 183 9.00 -0.92 -8.66
C ILE A 183 7.73 -0.40 -7.99
N PRO A 184 6.79 0.18 -8.74
CA PRO A 184 5.52 0.60 -8.18
C PRO A 184 4.71 -0.57 -7.61
N SER A 185 4.08 -0.31 -6.47
CA SER A 185 3.04 -1.13 -5.88
C SER A 185 1.78 -0.29 -5.70
N LEU A 186 0.58 -0.90 -5.62
CA LEU A 186 -0.70 -0.19 -5.48
C LEU A 186 -0.98 0.81 -6.61
N PHE A 187 -1.18 0.30 -7.81
CA PHE A 187 -1.48 1.13 -8.98
C PHE A 187 -2.75 0.69 -9.70
N THR A 188 -3.29 1.59 -10.51
CA THR A 188 -4.47 1.35 -11.33
C THR A 188 -4.08 0.71 -12.66
N PHE A 189 -5.00 -0.04 -13.29
CA PHE A 189 -4.77 -0.60 -14.62
C PHE A 189 -5.28 0.36 -15.68
N ASN A 190 -4.39 0.79 -16.58
CA ASN A 190 -4.76 1.57 -17.73
C ASN A 190 -5.28 0.65 -18.83
N THR A 191 -6.43 0.99 -19.39
CA THR A 191 -7.08 0.23 -20.47
C THR A 191 -7.37 1.16 -21.66
N PRO A 192 -6.31 1.68 -22.34
CA PRO A 192 -6.49 2.58 -23.47
C PRO A 192 -7.27 1.87 -24.59
N GLY A 193 -8.24 2.57 -25.17
CA GLY A 193 -9.08 1.98 -26.23
C GLY A 193 -10.28 1.16 -25.76
N GLU A 194 -10.39 0.80 -24.47
CA GLU A 194 -11.55 0.08 -23.97
C GLU A 194 -12.75 1.02 -23.77
N PRO A 195 -13.91 0.72 -24.43
CA PRO A 195 -15.09 1.60 -24.38
C PRO A 195 -15.68 1.76 -22.96
N ILE A 196 -15.42 0.81 -22.05
CA ILE A 196 -15.88 0.87 -20.65
C ILE A 196 -15.46 2.16 -19.94
N ARG A 197 -14.40 2.83 -20.40
CA ARG A 197 -13.92 4.11 -19.86
C ARG A 197 -14.97 5.23 -19.95
N ALA A 198 -15.93 5.13 -20.87
CA ALA A 198 -17.06 6.05 -20.94
C ALA A 198 -17.95 6.00 -19.68
N LEU A 199 -17.85 4.93 -18.89
CA LEU A 199 -18.55 4.77 -17.62
C LEU A 199 -17.77 5.36 -16.42
N MET A 200 -16.82 6.25 -16.65
CA MET A 200 -16.01 6.92 -15.62
C MET A 200 -16.87 7.39 -14.43
N GLY A 201 -16.35 7.14 -13.22
CA GLY A 201 -17.01 7.46 -11.94
C GLY A 201 -17.93 6.37 -11.42
N LEU A 202 -18.21 5.33 -12.21
CA LEU A 202 -19.05 4.21 -11.79
C LEU A 202 -18.25 3.24 -10.92
N SER A 203 -18.83 2.81 -9.80
CA SER A 203 -18.27 1.80 -8.90
C SER A 203 -19.17 0.59 -8.81
N VAL A 204 -18.55 -0.60 -8.83
CA VAL A 204 -19.20 -1.89 -8.54
C VAL A 204 -18.67 -2.37 -7.19
N GLY A 205 -19.55 -2.60 -6.22
CA GLY A 205 -19.17 -2.88 -4.84
C GLY A 205 -18.50 -4.24 -4.62
N ASP A 206 -18.87 -5.23 -5.43
CA ASP A 206 -18.39 -6.60 -5.26
C ASP A 206 -18.07 -7.25 -6.62
N ALA A 207 -16.85 -7.15 -7.03
CA ALA A 207 -16.35 -7.78 -8.24
C ALA A 207 -15.09 -8.59 -7.95
N VAL A 208 -14.78 -9.57 -8.80
CA VAL A 208 -13.50 -10.28 -8.77
C VAL A 208 -12.70 -9.87 -10.00
N VAL A 209 -11.46 -9.42 -9.76
CA VAL A 209 -10.51 -9.11 -10.84
C VAL A 209 -9.37 -10.12 -10.81
N LYS A 210 -9.04 -10.68 -11.96
CA LYS A 210 -7.92 -11.62 -12.16
C LYS A 210 -6.95 -11.08 -13.19
N ILE A 211 -5.67 -11.44 -13.07
CA ILE A 211 -4.67 -11.24 -14.12
C ILE A 211 -4.58 -12.55 -14.91
N GLU A 212 -4.89 -12.49 -16.23
CA GLU A 212 -4.82 -13.66 -17.12
C GLU A 212 -3.42 -14.29 -17.10
N GLY A 213 -3.35 -15.62 -17.15
CA GLY A 213 -2.07 -16.35 -17.09
C GLY A 213 -1.46 -16.47 -15.71
N THR A 214 -2.12 -15.95 -14.66
CA THR A 214 -1.66 -16.05 -13.29
C THR A 214 -2.72 -16.68 -12.37
N LYS A 215 -2.32 -17.02 -11.13
CA LYS A 215 -3.26 -17.39 -10.06
C LYS A 215 -3.74 -16.17 -9.25
N LEU A 216 -3.31 -14.97 -9.63
CA LEU A 216 -3.63 -13.74 -8.91
C LEU A 216 -5.08 -13.33 -9.17
N SER A 217 -5.83 -13.19 -8.09
CA SER A 217 -7.23 -12.81 -8.11
C SER A 217 -7.55 -12.04 -6.83
N TYR A 218 -8.36 -10.99 -6.96
CA TYR A 218 -8.80 -10.23 -5.79
C TYR A 218 -10.27 -9.83 -5.92
N ARG A 219 -11.03 -9.99 -4.81
CA ARG A 219 -12.43 -9.60 -4.70
C ARG A 219 -12.55 -8.27 -3.96
N GLY A 220 -13.44 -7.42 -4.42
CA GLY A 220 -13.77 -6.15 -3.78
C GLY A 220 -14.30 -5.10 -4.76
N PRO A 221 -14.46 -3.86 -4.30
CA PRO A 221 -14.92 -2.78 -5.15
C PRO A 221 -13.99 -2.49 -6.33
N VAL A 222 -14.59 -2.29 -7.51
CA VAL A 222 -13.92 -1.84 -8.74
C VAL A 222 -14.49 -0.49 -9.14
N LEU A 223 -13.61 0.49 -9.38
CA LEU A 223 -13.94 1.82 -9.85
C LEU A 223 -13.50 1.99 -11.31
N ILE A 224 -14.41 2.41 -12.16
CA ILE A 224 -14.09 2.78 -13.54
C ILE A 224 -13.60 4.23 -13.57
N THR A 225 -12.45 4.46 -14.19
CA THR A 225 -11.81 5.77 -14.30
C THR A 225 -11.62 6.16 -15.78
N HIS A 226 -11.22 7.40 -16.03
CA HIS A 226 -10.97 7.86 -17.42
C HIS A 226 -9.75 7.21 -18.08
N TRP A 227 -8.84 6.59 -17.31
CA TRP A 227 -7.72 5.82 -17.85
C TRP A 227 -7.95 4.31 -17.88
N GLY A 228 -8.92 3.78 -17.12
CA GLY A 228 -9.18 2.34 -17.05
C GLY A 228 -9.91 1.95 -15.76
N ILE A 229 -9.37 1.01 -15.01
CA ILE A 229 -9.99 0.50 -13.78
C ILE A 229 -9.08 0.69 -12.57
N SER A 230 -9.71 0.96 -11.43
CA SER A 230 -9.12 1.19 -10.11
C SER A 230 -10.01 0.57 -9.03
N GLY A 231 -9.86 1.05 -7.80
CA GLY A 231 -10.60 0.59 -6.64
C GLY A 231 -9.85 -0.49 -5.85
N PRO A 232 -10.35 -0.83 -4.66
CA PRO A 232 -9.66 -1.74 -3.74
C PRO A 232 -9.26 -3.08 -4.34
N ALA A 233 -10.10 -3.70 -5.18
CA ALA A 233 -9.77 -4.98 -5.82
C ALA A 233 -8.56 -4.84 -6.76
N VAL A 234 -8.52 -3.80 -7.59
CA VAL A 234 -7.44 -3.57 -8.55
C VAL A 234 -6.14 -3.17 -7.85
N LEU A 235 -6.23 -2.26 -6.85
CA LEU A 235 -5.04 -1.81 -6.11
C LEU A 235 -4.38 -2.96 -5.33
N LYS A 236 -5.18 -3.80 -4.66
CA LYS A 236 -4.65 -4.97 -3.96
C LYS A 236 -4.06 -5.98 -4.93
N LEU A 237 -4.76 -6.24 -6.04
CA LEU A 237 -4.28 -7.14 -7.09
C LEU A 237 -2.95 -6.65 -7.68
N SER A 238 -2.82 -5.35 -7.96
CA SER A 238 -1.59 -4.76 -8.49
C SER A 238 -0.42 -4.87 -7.51
N ALA A 239 -0.67 -4.81 -6.20
CA ALA A 239 0.37 -5.00 -5.19
C ALA A 239 0.93 -6.44 -5.21
N PHE A 240 0.06 -7.45 -5.20
CA PHE A 240 0.49 -8.85 -5.29
C PHE A 240 1.10 -9.19 -6.65
N GLY A 241 0.63 -8.58 -7.72
CA GLY A 241 1.10 -8.76 -9.08
C GLY A 241 2.21 -7.80 -9.52
N ALA A 242 2.77 -6.98 -8.62
CA ALA A 242 3.68 -5.90 -9.01
C ALA A 242 4.90 -6.37 -9.81
N GLU A 243 5.56 -7.45 -9.38
CA GLU A 243 6.72 -8.02 -10.07
C GLU A 243 6.32 -8.59 -11.43
N TRP A 244 5.26 -9.41 -11.49
CA TRP A 244 4.78 -9.97 -12.75
C TRP A 244 4.39 -8.88 -13.75
N LEU A 245 3.66 -7.85 -13.30
CA LEU A 245 3.26 -6.74 -14.16
C LEU A 245 4.45 -5.89 -14.61
N PHE A 246 5.45 -5.72 -13.77
CA PHE A 246 6.70 -5.05 -14.15
C PHE A 246 7.44 -5.81 -15.25
N ASP A 247 7.64 -7.12 -15.10
CA ASP A 247 8.30 -7.98 -16.05
C ASP A 247 7.57 -8.01 -17.41
N HIS A 248 6.25 -7.86 -17.41
CA HIS A 248 5.41 -7.76 -18.60
C HIS A 248 5.19 -6.30 -19.08
N GLN A 249 6.01 -5.34 -18.58
CA GLN A 249 5.92 -3.92 -18.97
C GLN A 249 4.52 -3.33 -18.77
N TYR A 250 3.80 -3.80 -17.73
CA TYR A 250 2.42 -3.43 -17.41
C TYR A 250 1.42 -3.70 -18.54
N ARG A 251 1.65 -4.75 -19.32
CA ARG A 251 0.77 -5.24 -20.38
C ARG A 251 0.20 -6.59 -20.01
N GLY A 252 -1.08 -6.79 -20.31
CA GLY A 252 -1.76 -8.04 -20.02
C GLY A 252 -3.27 -7.92 -20.18
N ARG A 253 -4.00 -8.88 -19.66
CA ARG A 253 -5.46 -8.87 -19.65
C ARG A 253 -5.97 -8.99 -18.22
N ALA A 254 -6.88 -8.10 -17.84
CA ALA A 254 -7.67 -8.22 -16.63
C ALA A 254 -8.98 -8.91 -16.96
N ILE A 255 -9.32 -9.94 -16.23
CA ILE A 255 -10.60 -10.67 -16.33
C ILE A 255 -11.44 -10.26 -15.14
N ILE A 256 -12.64 -9.75 -15.39
CA ILE A 256 -13.53 -9.26 -14.34
C ILE A 256 -14.79 -10.10 -14.30
N ASN A 257 -15.12 -10.65 -13.13
CA ASN A 257 -16.44 -11.11 -12.76
C ASN A 257 -17.13 -9.98 -11.97
N TRP A 258 -18.21 -9.43 -12.53
CA TRP A 258 -18.85 -8.23 -11.96
C TRP A 258 -19.73 -8.51 -10.73
N CYS A 259 -19.99 -9.77 -10.41
CA CYS A 259 -20.72 -10.18 -9.20
C CYS A 259 -19.96 -11.29 -8.48
N GLY A 260 -18.99 -10.92 -7.75
CA GLY A 260 -17.94 -11.65 -7.06
C GLY A 260 -18.09 -13.14 -6.80
N GLU A 261 -19.24 -13.59 -6.33
CA GLU A 261 -19.46 -15.01 -5.93
C GLU A 261 -20.13 -15.85 -7.01
N LEU A 262 -20.78 -15.23 -8.00
CA LEU A 262 -21.52 -15.98 -9.00
C LEU A 262 -20.57 -16.65 -10.01
N ASN A 263 -20.81 -17.93 -10.27
CA ASN A 263 -20.20 -18.63 -11.39
C ASN A 263 -21.04 -18.49 -12.67
N GLU A 264 -20.54 -18.98 -13.79
CA GLU A 264 -21.20 -18.88 -15.07
C GLU A 264 -22.61 -19.52 -15.08
N GLY A 265 -22.76 -20.67 -14.42
CA GLY A 265 -24.03 -21.37 -14.29
C GLY A 265 -25.05 -20.59 -13.44
N ASP A 266 -24.62 -19.92 -12.39
CA ASP A 266 -25.48 -19.09 -11.55
C ASP A 266 -26.05 -17.91 -12.36
N TYR A 267 -25.20 -17.23 -13.14
CA TYR A 267 -25.64 -16.14 -14.03
C TYR A 267 -26.68 -16.64 -15.04
N LEU A 268 -26.40 -17.78 -15.69
CA LEU A 268 -27.28 -18.36 -16.68
C LEU A 268 -28.64 -18.71 -16.09
N ASN A 269 -28.65 -19.39 -14.94
CA ASN A 269 -29.88 -19.83 -14.26
C ASN A 269 -30.73 -18.63 -13.84
N GLN A 270 -30.11 -17.64 -13.15
CA GLN A 270 -30.88 -16.48 -12.66
C GLN A 270 -31.38 -15.61 -13.82
N LEU A 271 -30.59 -15.41 -14.88
CA LEU A 271 -31.02 -14.66 -16.06
C LEU A 271 -32.19 -15.36 -16.76
N THR A 272 -32.15 -16.70 -16.90
CA THR A 272 -33.21 -17.49 -17.51
C THR A 272 -34.48 -17.45 -16.69
N GLN A 273 -34.39 -17.64 -15.38
CA GLN A 273 -35.54 -17.55 -14.47
C GLN A 273 -36.18 -16.16 -14.52
N TYR A 274 -35.40 -15.12 -14.52
CA TYR A 274 -35.89 -13.75 -14.60
C TYR A 274 -36.61 -13.48 -15.93
N ALA A 275 -36.02 -13.94 -17.04
CA ALA A 275 -36.62 -13.80 -18.37
C ALA A 275 -37.98 -14.52 -18.48
N GLN A 276 -38.12 -15.69 -17.87
CA GLN A 276 -39.40 -16.43 -17.80
C GLN A 276 -40.45 -15.71 -16.94
N ALA A 277 -40.03 -15.16 -15.82
CA ALA A 277 -40.93 -14.44 -14.89
C ALA A 277 -41.36 -13.06 -15.43
N HIS A 278 -40.52 -12.42 -16.24
CA HIS A 278 -40.70 -11.04 -16.73
C HIS A 278 -40.47 -10.88 -18.23
N PRO A 279 -41.16 -11.68 -19.09
CA PRO A 279 -40.86 -11.75 -20.51
C PRO A 279 -41.04 -10.41 -21.25
N ASN A 280 -41.94 -9.56 -20.79
CA ASN A 280 -42.29 -8.28 -21.42
C ASN A 280 -41.47 -7.09 -20.92
N ARG A 281 -40.50 -7.29 -20.00
CA ARG A 281 -39.62 -6.21 -19.55
C ARG A 281 -38.46 -6.03 -20.53
N LYS A 282 -38.09 -4.76 -20.74
CA LYS A 282 -36.88 -4.43 -21.49
C LYS A 282 -35.63 -4.81 -20.67
N ILE A 283 -34.61 -5.33 -21.34
CA ILE A 283 -33.33 -5.66 -20.71
C ILE A 283 -32.65 -4.39 -20.22
N TRP A 284 -32.58 -3.38 -21.09
CA TRP A 284 -32.11 -2.06 -20.73
C TRP A 284 -33.07 -1.42 -19.72
N GLY A 285 -32.52 -0.82 -18.66
CA GLY A 285 -33.31 -0.23 -17.57
C GLY A 285 -33.76 -1.22 -16.48
N HIS A 286 -33.56 -2.53 -16.63
CA HIS A 286 -33.85 -3.52 -15.60
C HIS A 286 -32.61 -4.39 -15.31
N PRO A 287 -31.57 -3.79 -14.67
CA PRO A 287 -30.34 -4.51 -14.33
C PRO A 287 -30.61 -5.64 -13.32
N LEU A 288 -29.88 -6.73 -13.47
CA LEU A 288 -29.83 -7.82 -12.50
C LEU A 288 -28.53 -7.77 -11.70
N PHE A 289 -28.40 -8.64 -10.69
CA PHE A 289 -27.18 -8.88 -9.92
C PHE A 289 -26.61 -7.63 -9.20
N SER A 290 -27.48 -6.68 -8.85
CA SER A 290 -27.05 -5.40 -8.24
C SER A 290 -26.01 -4.62 -9.03
N ILE A 291 -25.94 -4.84 -10.34
CA ILE A 291 -25.05 -4.12 -11.25
C ILE A 291 -25.63 -2.73 -11.53
N PRO A 292 -24.85 -1.66 -11.49
CA PRO A 292 -25.32 -0.32 -11.87
C PRO A 292 -25.86 -0.28 -13.31
N SER A 293 -26.99 0.40 -13.52
CA SER A 293 -27.72 0.40 -14.81
C SER A 293 -26.83 0.73 -16.00
N ARG A 294 -25.96 1.75 -15.90
CA ARG A 294 -25.06 2.12 -17.00
C ARG A 294 -24.07 1.00 -17.36
N LEU A 295 -23.59 0.23 -16.37
CA LEU A 295 -22.70 -0.92 -16.65
C LEU A 295 -23.50 -2.06 -17.25
N TRP A 296 -24.68 -2.34 -16.76
CA TRP A 296 -25.60 -3.35 -17.29
C TRP A 296 -25.90 -3.10 -18.78
N GLU A 297 -26.29 -1.88 -19.12
CA GLU A 297 -26.57 -1.45 -20.50
C GLU A 297 -25.36 -1.62 -21.42
N TYR A 298 -24.17 -1.20 -20.94
CA TYR A 298 -22.91 -1.41 -21.65
C TYR A 298 -22.64 -2.90 -21.92
N LEU A 299 -22.80 -3.77 -20.92
CA LEU A 299 -22.58 -5.22 -21.08
C LEU A 299 -23.60 -5.87 -21.99
N ALA A 300 -24.87 -5.43 -21.94
CA ALA A 300 -25.93 -5.86 -22.84
C ALA A 300 -25.63 -5.42 -24.28
N GLN A 301 -25.24 -4.17 -24.51
CA GLN A 301 -24.84 -3.67 -25.81
C GLN A 301 -23.64 -4.45 -26.36
N LYS A 302 -22.63 -4.72 -25.53
CA LYS A 302 -21.46 -5.55 -25.90
C LYS A 302 -21.85 -6.99 -26.25
N ALA A 303 -22.94 -7.52 -25.69
CA ALA A 303 -23.53 -8.82 -26.05
C ALA A 303 -24.31 -8.79 -27.39
N GLY A 304 -24.52 -7.62 -27.98
CA GLY A 304 -25.30 -7.42 -29.20
C GLY A 304 -26.81 -7.33 -28.93
N ILE A 305 -27.21 -6.94 -27.71
CA ILE A 305 -28.60 -6.80 -27.29
C ILE A 305 -29.03 -5.35 -27.52
N GLU A 306 -30.04 -5.15 -28.36
CA GLU A 306 -30.60 -3.85 -28.67
C GLU A 306 -31.42 -3.27 -27.51
N GLU A 307 -31.51 -1.94 -27.43
CA GLU A 307 -32.22 -1.21 -26.38
C GLU A 307 -33.71 -1.60 -26.24
N SER A 308 -34.36 -1.91 -27.36
CA SER A 308 -35.77 -2.32 -27.41
C SER A 308 -36.03 -3.76 -26.99
N LYS A 309 -34.96 -4.57 -26.84
CA LYS A 309 -35.06 -6.00 -26.62
C LYS A 309 -35.71 -6.34 -25.29
N LEU A 310 -36.69 -7.26 -25.33
CA LEU A 310 -37.38 -7.79 -24.14
C LEU A 310 -36.67 -9.04 -23.62
N TYR A 311 -36.75 -9.31 -22.34
CA TYR A 311 -36.20 -10.51 -21.71
C TYR A 311 -36.73 -11.82 -22.34
N GLY A 312 -38.03 -11.89 -22.64
CA GLY A 312 -38.63 -13.06 -23.26
C GLY A 312 -38.21 -13.32 -24.70
N ASN A 313 -37.59 -12.34 -25.36
CA ASN A 313 -37.16 -12.43 -26.75
C ASN A 313 -35.64 -12.65 -26.89
N LEU A 314 -34.94 -12.91 -25.78
CA LEU A 314 -33.48 -13.19 -25.80
C LEU A 314 -33.24 -14.53 -26.52
N SER A 315 -32.39 -14.49 -27.52
CA SER A 315 -31.83 -15.70 -28.11
C SER A 315 -30.80 -16.35 -27.18
N LYS A 316 -30.62 -17.65 -27.27
CA LYS A 316 -29.60 -18.39 -26.52
C LYS A 316 -28.19 -17.80 -26.72
N LYS A 317 -27.91 -17.29 -27.93
CA LYS A 317 -26.62 -16.67 -28.27
C LYS A 317 -26.42 -15.34 -27.51
N GLU A 318 -27.44 -14.51 -27.40
CA GLU A 318 -27.40 -13.24 -26.65
C GLU A 318 -27.25 -13.50 -25.15
N VAL A 319 -28.01 -14.48 -24.61
CA VAL A 319 -27.87 -14.90 -23.19
C VAL A 319 -26.42 -15.32 -22.89
N ASN A 320 -25.86 -16.23 -23.68
CA ASN A 320 -24.49 -16.71 -23.45
C ASN A 320 -23.45 -15.57 -23.54
N ARG A 321 -23.62 -14.64 -24.51
CA ARG A 321 -22.70 -13.49 -24.62
C ARG A 321 -22.83 -12.53 -23.43
N LEU A 322 -24.07 -12.31 -22.97
CA LEU A 322 -24.28 -11.45 -21.80
C LEU A 322 -23.67 -12.09 -20.54
N VAL A 323 -23.88 -13.38 -20.33
CA VAL A 323 -23.27 -14.15 -19.24
C VAL A 323 -21.74 -14.08 -19.31
N GLN A 324 -21.15 -14.26 -20.48
CA GLN A 324 -19.71 -14.12 -20.65
C GLN A 324 -19.20 -12.70 -20.32
N ASN A 325 -19.94 -11.66 -20.72
CA ASN A 325 -19.58 -10.28 -20.36
C ASN A 325 -19.75 -9.98 -18.86
N LEU A 326 -20.62 -10.68 -18.17
CA LEU A 326 -20.83 -10.56 -16.72
C LEU A 326 -19.76 -11.32 -15.92
N PHE A 327 -19.46 -12.54 -16.31
CA PHE A 327 -18.60 -13.47 -15.57
C PHE A 327 -17.12 -13.35 -15.97
N CYS A 328 -16.85 -13.07 -17.25
CA CYS A 328 -15.51 -13.07 -17.84
C CYS A 328 -15.28 -11.84 -18.73
N CYS A 329 -15.54 -10.66 -18.20
CA CYS A 329 -15.29 -9.41 -18.91
C CYS A 329 -13.79 -9.17 -19.04
N ILE A 330 -13.26 -9.31 -20.24
CA ILE A 330 -11.84 -9.10 -20.54
C ILE A 330 -11.61 -7.63 -20.87
N LEU A 331 -10.62 -7.02 -20.20
CA LEU A 331 -10.09 -5.70 -20.50
C LEU A 331 -8.59 -5.80 -20.81
N VAL A 332 -8.17 -5.17 -21.90
CA VAL A 332 -6.74 -5.12 -22.27
C VAL A 332 -6.05 -4.04 -21.43
N VAL A 333 -5.13 -4.49 -20.59
CA VAL A 333 -4.29 -3.60 -19.78
C VAL A 333 -3.04 -3.22 -20.60
N ASN A 334 -2.80 -1.92 -20.70
CA ASN A 334 -1.60 -1.37 -21.33
C ASN A 334 -1.14 -0.13 -20.58
N GLY A 335 -0.32 -0.36 -19.55
CA GLY A 335 0.20 0.66 -18.69
C GLY A 335 -0.51 0.76 -17.33
N LYS A 336 -0.01 1.65 -16.50
CA LYS A 336 -0.47 1.91 -15.14
C LYS A 336 -0.51 3.41 -14.85
N THR A 337 -1.35 3.80 -13.90
CA THR A 337 -1.30 5.13 -13.28
C THR A 337 -1.04 4.98 -11.80
N THR A 338 -0.08 5.73 -11.30
CA THR A 338 0.25 5.85 -9.87
C THR A 338 -0.06 7.27 -9.42
N PHE A 339 -0.65 7.41 -8.24
CA PHE A 339 -0.84 8.73 -7.62
C PHE A 339 0.47 9.12 -6.94
N LYS A 340 1.07 10.24 -7.34
CA LYS A 340 2.40 10.67 -6.86
C LYS A 340 2.48 10.77 -5.33
N GLU A 341 1.39 11.11 -4.67
CA GLU A 341 1.34 11.38 -3.24
C GLU A 341 1.09 10.11 -2.40
N GLU A 342 0.46 9.10 -2.98
CA GLU A 342 0.15 7.80 -2.32
C GLU A 342 1.02 6.66 -2.86
N PHE A 343 2.12 6.98 -3.50
CA PHE A 343 3.02 6.01 -4.11
C PHE A 343 3.62 5.07 -3.06
N VAL A 344 3.46 3.76 -3.26
CA VAL A 344 4.11 2.69 -2.51
C VAL A 344 5.09 1.98 -3.41
N THR A 345 6.30 1.74 -2.89
CA THR A 345 7.39 1.07 -3.59
C THR A 345 7.54 -0.36 -3.09
N ALA A 346 7.57 -1.32 -4.00
CA ALA A 346 8.15 -2.64 -3.75
C ALA A 346 9.64 -2.59 -4.14
N GLY A 347 10.48 -3.38 -3.48
CA GLY A 347 11.93 -3.30 -3.61
C GLY A 347 12.58 -2.49 -2.48
N GLY A 348 13.88 -2.27 -2.54
CA GLY A 348 14.68 -1.68 -1.47
C GLY A 348 15.69 -2.66 -0.89
N ILE A 349 16.06 -2.51 0.37
CA ILE A 349 17.03 -3.38 1.05
C ILE A 349 16.43 -4.79 1.23
N PRO A 350 17.11 -5.84 0.73
CA PRO A 350 16.66 -7.22 0.87
C PRO A 350 16.58 -7.65 2.33
N LEU A 351 15.48 -8.28 2.70
CA LEU A 351 15.17 -8.64 4.09
C LEU A 351 16.11 -9.72 4.67
N ASN A 352 16.75 -10.51 3.83
CA ASN A 352 17.77 -11.47 4.27
C ASN A 352 19.08 -10.82 4.73
N GLU A 353 19.28 -9.54 4.46
CA GLU A 353 20.44 -8.72 4.89
C GLU A 353 20.20 -7.96 6.21
N VAL A 354 18.99 -8.05 6.76
CA VAL A 354 18.58 -7.38 7.99
C VAL A 354 18.14 -8.41 9.03
N ASN A 355 18.48 -8.19 10.29
CA ASN A 355 18.02 -9.02 11.39
C ASN A 355 16.58 -8.61 11.78
N PRO A 356 15.57 -9.49 11.66
CA PRO A 356 14.18 -9.16 11.95
C PRO A 356 13.87 -8.99 13.46
N GLU A 357 14.78 -9.38 14.35
CA GLU A 357 14.60 -9.24 15.80
C GLU A 357 15.19 -7.92 16.35
N SER A 358 16.04 -7.22 15.55
CA SER A 358 16.66 -5.95 15.95
C SER A 358 16.58 -4.85 14.89
N MET A 359 16.22 -5.20 13.65
CA MET A 359 16.30 -4.33 12.47
C MET A 359 17.74 -3.94 12.08
N GLU A 360 18.76 -4.54 12.67
CA GLU A 360 20.15 -4.26 12.41
C GLU A 360 20.64 -4.92 11.11
N SER A 361 21.51 -4.21 10.39
CA SER A 361 22.26 -4.77 9.27
C SER A 361 23.08 -5.99 9.69
N LYS A 362 23.11 -7.02 8.85
CA LYS A 362 23.99 -8.17 9.06
C LYS A 362 25.44 -7.92 8.63
N PHE A 363 25.69 -6.83 7.91
CA PHE A 363 27.02 -6.51 7.37
C PHE A 363 27.70 -5.38 8.14
N HIS A 364 26.91 -4.42 8.65
CA HIS A 364 27.42 -3.26 9.34
C HIS A 364 26.82 -3.17 10.75
N PRO A 365 27.67 -3.37 11.79
CA PRO A 365 27.22 -3.22 13.17
C PRO A 365 26.76 -1.78 13.42
N ASN A 366 25.69 -1.62 14.22
CA ASN A 366 25.12 -0.32 14.57
C ASN A 366 24.47 0.45 13.39
N VAL A 367 24.19 -0.21 12.26
CA VAL A 367 23.35 0.29 11.17
C VAL A 367 22.02 -0.44 11.20
N PHE A 368 20.92 0.29 11.23
CA PHE A 368 19.55 -0.25 11.31
C PHE A 368 18.72 0.28 10.15
N PHE A 369 17.72 -0.49 9.75
CA PHE A 369 16.79 -0.11 8.68
C PHE A 369 15.35 -0.17 9.17
N ALA A 370 14.51 0.81 8.79
CA ALA A 370 13.09 0.80 9.13
C ALA A 370 12.21 1.47 8.09
N GLY A 371 10.99 0.98 7.96
CA GLY A 371 10.01 1.48 7.00
C GLY A 371 10.27 1.02 5.56
N GLU A 372 9.77 1.78 4.62
CA GLU A 372 9.68 1.46 3.19
C GLU A 372 11.05 1.46 2.44
N VAL A 373 12.17 1.74 3.13
CA VAL A 373 13.52 1.50 2.60
C VAL A 373 13.82 -0.01 2.48
N LEU A 374 13.13 -0.83 3.24
CA LEU A 374 13.15 -2.29 3.19
C LEU A 374 12.29 -2.79 2.02
N ASP A 375 12.59 -3.98 1.49
CA ASP A 375 11.72 -4.68 0.54
C ASP A 375 10.45 -5.20 1.24
N VAL A 376 9.64 -4.27 1.72
CA VAL A 376 8.38 -4.50 2.42
C VAL A 376 7.34 -3.54 1.87
N ASP A 377 6.22 -4.09 1.42
CA ASP A 377 5.04 -3.30 1.11
C ASP A 377 3.76 -4.03 1.49
N GLY A 378 2.79 -3.28 1.93
CA GLY A 378 1.45 -3.73 2.28
C GLY A 378 0.41 -3.25 1.28
N ILE A 379 -0.72 -3.93 1.25
CA ILE A 379 -1.90 -3.45 0.51
C ILE A 379 -2.47 -2.16 1.14
N THR A 380 -3.49 -1.56 0.49
CA THR A 380 -4.23 -0.44 1.09
C THR A 380 -4.91 -0.86 2.38
N GLY A 381 -5.01 0.05 3.37
CA GLY A 381 -5.72 -0.23 4.62
C GLY A 381 -4.93 0.06 5.90
N GLY A 382 -3.89 0.91 5.86
CA GLY A 382 -3.05 1.26 7.01
C GLY A 382 -1.86 0.34 7.23
N PHE A 383 -1.72 -0.70 6.43
CA PHE A 383 -0.67 -1.72 6.59
C PHE A 383 0.75 -1.17 6.40
N ASN A 384 0.97 -0.27 5.43
CA ASN A 384 2.29 0.34 5.22
C ASN A 384 2.71 1.21 6.41
N PHE A 385 1.78 1.92 7.04
CA PHE A 385 2.07 2.64 8.28
C PHE A 385 2.30 1.70 9.45
N GLN A 386 1.52 0.62 9.58
CA GLN A 386 1.78 -0.38 10.60
C GLN A 386 3.21 -0.95 10.50
N ALA A 387 3.66 -1.31 9.29
CA ALA A 387 5.04 -1.76 9.08
C ALA A 387 6.06 -0.66 9.44
N ALA A 388 5.77 0.61 9.11
CA ALA A 388 6.65 1.73 9.45
C ALA A 388 6.75 1.96 10.97
N TRP A 389 5.61 1.89 11.69
CA TRP A 389 5.60 2.01 13.15
C TRP A 389 6.38 0.87 13.81
N SER A 390 6.08 -0.37 13.44
CA SER A 390 6.67 -1.56 14.07
C SER A 390 8.17 -1.68 13.80
N THR A 391 8.60 -1.49 12.56
CA THR A 391 10.03 -1.52 12.22
C THR A 391 10.77 -0.34 12.84
N GLY A 392 10.17 0.85 12.85
CA GLY A 392 10.73 2.04 13.48
C GLY A 392 10.87 1.90 15.00
N PHE A 393 9.84 1.35 15.67
CA PHE A 393 9.91 1.03 17.09
C PHE A 393 11.07 0.10 17.39
N LEU A 394 11.14 -1.02 16.68
CA LEU A 394 12.14 -2.06 16.93
C LEU A 394 13.56 -1.54 16.65
N ALA A 395 13.77 -0.84 15.53
CA ALA A 395 15.05 -0.23 15.21
C ALA A 395 15.51 0.75 16.30
N GLY A 396 14.63 1.65 16.74
CA GLY A 396 14.93 2.60 17.80
C GLY A 396 15.26 1.92 19.13
N LYS A 397 14.43 0.95 19.55
CA LYS A 397 14.64 0.18 20.79
C LYS A 397 15.97 -0.57 20.77
N SER A 398 16.31 -1.20 19.67
CA SER A 398 17.53 -2.02 19.53
C SER A 398 18.82 -1.18 19.60
N THR A 399 18.75 0.12 19.37
CA THR A 399 19.93 0.99 19.59
C THR A 399 20.34 1.11 21.06
N LYS A 400 19.46 0.78 22.01
CA LYS A 400 19.72 0.86 23.46
C LYS A 400 20.36 -0.42 24.01
N GLU A 401 20.20 -1.53 23.31
CA GLU A 401 20.74 -2.80 23.76
C GLU A 401 22.26 -2.76 23.70
N LYS A 402 22.90 -3.00 24.86
CA LYS A 402 24.34 -3.19 24.92
C LYS A 402 24.66 -4.54 24.27
N ARG A 403 25.61 -4.57 23.32
CA ARG A 403 26.21 -5.84 22.93
C ARG A 403 26.96 -6.42 24.13
N ILE A 404 26.52 -7.58 24.60
CA ILE A 404 27.24 -8.38 25.60
C ILE A 404 28.45 -9.00 24.92
#